data_eee94335cd53ffec9fcee5eec9281f97
#
_entry.id   eee94335cd53ffec9fcee5eec9281f97
#
_cell.length_a   1.000
_cell.length_b   1.000
_cell.length_c   1.000
_cell.angle_alpha   90.00
_cell.angle_beta   90.00
_cell.angle_gamma   90.00
#
_symmetry.space_group_name_H-M   'P 1'
#
loop_
_entity.id
_entity.type
_entity.pdbx_description
1 polymer ?
#
loop_
_entity_poly.entity_id
_entity_poly.type
_entity_poly.pdbx_seq_one_letter_code
_entity_poly.pdbx_strand_id
1 'polypeptide(L)'
;MITLTEDVAEGVRGTDFVATDVWVSMGEPKEVWAERIKALAPYAVTMDVLRATGNPDVKFLHCLPAFHDLGTKVGREIHETYGLTSLEVTDEVFESAHSIVFDEAENRLHTIKAVLVATLGR
;
A
#
# COMPACT_ATOMS: atom_id res chain seq x y z
N MET A 1 5.14 -3.52 21.34
CA MET A 1 5.94 -4.68 20.89
C MET A 1 5.90 -4.71 19.37
N ILE A 2 7.04 -4.92 18.70
CA ILE A 2 7.11 -5.05 17.24
C ILE A 2 7.43 -6.52 16.95
N THR A 3 6.68 -7.14 16.04
CA THR A 3 6.92 -8.50 15.55
C THR A 3 7.33 -8.42 14.08
N LEU A 4 8.37 -9.14 13.68
CA LEU A 4 8.82 -9.25 12.30
C LEU A 4 8.60 -10.69 11.82
N THR A 5 7.97 -10.84 10.66
CA THR A 5 7.76 -12.13 10.00
C THR A 5 7.76 -11.95 8.48
N GLU A 6 8.15 -12.96 7.73
CA GLU A 6 8.02 -13.03 6.27
C GLU A 6 6.75 -13.80 5.84
N ASP A 7 6.05 -14.42 6.79
CA ASP A 7 4.76 -15.08 6.54
C ASP A 7 3.64 -14.04 6.62
N VAL A 8 3.06 -13.72 5.45
CA VAL A 8 2.00 -12.71 5.32
C VAL A 8 0.77 -13.10 6.16
N ALA A 9 0.35 -14.37 6.12
CA ALA A 9 -0.84 -14.81 6.83
C ALA A 9 -0.66 -14.76 8.35
N GLU A 10 0.56 -15.04 8.84
CA GLU A 10 0.91 -14.86 10.24
C GLU A 10 0.93 -13.38 10.62
N GLY A 11 1.57 -12.56 9.77
CA GLY A 11 1.76 -11.14 10.04
C GLY A 11 0.47 -10.33 10.10
N VAL A 12 -0.52 -10.67 9.26
CA VAL A 12 -1.80 -9.93 9.21
C VAL A 12 -2.87 -10.47 10.15
N ARG A 13 -2.67 -11.61 10.79
CA ARG A 13 -3.69 -12.25 11.62
C ARG A 13 -4.13 -11.37 12.78
N GLY A 14 -5.44 -11.09 12.84
CA GLY A 14 -6.08 -10.32 13.90
C GLY A 14 -5.79 -8.82 13.84
N THR A 15 -5.24 -8.32 12.74
CA THR A 15 -4.97 -6.89 12.59
C THR A 15 -6.24 -6.10 12.25
N ASP A 16 -6.29 -4.86 12.72
CA ASP A 16 -7.34 -3.89 12.38
C ASP A 16 -6.97 -3.08 11.13
N PHE A 17 -5.68 -2.97 10.83
CA PHE A 17 -5.15 -2.20 9.71
C PHE A 17 -4.08 -2.99 8.96
N VAL A 18 -4.13 -2.93 7.63
CA VAL A 18 -3.09 -3.42 6.73
C VAL A 18 -2.59 -2.23 5.93
N ALA A 19 -1.32 -1.91 6.03
CA ALA A 19 -0.69 -0.81 5.33
C ALA A 19 0.41 -1.30 4.40
N THR A 20 0.50 -0.72 3.21
CA THR A 20 1.61 -0.95 2.28
C THR A 20 2.10 0.36 1.68
N ASP A 21 3.23 0.30 0.99
CA ASP A 21 3.85 1.40 0.26
C ASP A 21 4.22 0.92 -1.14
N VAL A 22 4.57 1.84 -2.03
CA VAL A 22 5.06 1.51 -3.38
C VAL A 22 6.31 0.63 -3.31
N TRP A 23 6.41 -0.34 -4.20
CA TRP A 23 7.59 -1.19 -4.26
C TRP A 23 8.82 -0.49 -4.82
N VAL A 24 8.60 0.52 -5.66
CA VAL A 24 9.67 1.32 -6.28
C VAL A 24 9.33 2.79 -6.13
N SER A 25 10.20 3.54 -5.47
CA SER A 25 10.02 4.97 -5.26
C SER A 25 10.14 5.76 -6.57
N MET A 26 9.41 6.88 -6.65
CA MET A 26 9.54 7.79 -7.78
C MET A 26 10.99 8.30 -7.87
N GLY A 27 11.59 8.16 -9.08
CA GLY A 27 12.96 8.56 -9.33
C GLY A 27 14.01 7.45 -9.22
N GLU A 28 13.64 6.26 -8.77
CA GLU A 28 14.55 5.11 -8.84
C GLU A 28 14.78 4.65 -10.30
N PRO A 29 15.99 4.18 -10.64
CA PRO A 29 16.30 3.69 -11.98
C PRO A 29 15.41 2.51 -12.38
N LYS A 30 15.07 2.41 -13.68
CA LYS A 30 14.21 1.30 -14.18
C LYS A 30 14.83 -0.09 -13.98
N GLU A 31 16.13 -0.17 -13.85
CA GLU A 31 16.87 -1.41 -13.65
C GLU A 31 16.54 -2.14 -12.35
N VAL A 32 16.14 -1.38 -11.30
CA VAL A 32 15.78 -1.98 -10.00
C VAL A 32 14.35 -2.55 -9.97
N TRP A 33 13.51 -2.17 -10.94
CA TRP A 33 12.09 -2.56 -10.94
C TRP A 33 11.89 -4.07 -11.02
N ALA A 34 12.58 -4.73 -11.93
CA ALA A 34 12.44 -6.18 -12.14
C ALA A 34 12.78 -6.98 -10.88
N GLU A 35 13.87 -6.60 -10.19
CA GLU A 35 14.30 -7.25 -8.96
C GLU A 35 13.30 -6.99 -7.82
N ARG A 36 12.87 -5.74 -7.64
CA ARG A 36 11.88 -5.36 -6.62
C ARG A 36 10.55 -6.05 -6.82
N ILE A 37 10.02 -6.03 -8.04
CA ILE A 37 8.77 -6.71 -8.38
C ILE A 37 8.87 -8.20 -8.04
N LYS A 38 9.94 -8.86 -8.45
CA LYS A 38 10.16 -10.28 -8.17
C LYS A 38 10.21 -10.58 -6.66
N ALA A 39 10.89 -9.74 -5.90
CA ALA A 39 11.06 -9.92 -4.46
C ALA A 39 9.76 -9.63 -3.69
N LEU A 40 8.98 -8.63 -4.11
CA LEU A 40 7.84 -8.11 -3.37
C LEU A 40 6.48 -8.65 -3.84
N ALA A 41 6.41 -9.28 -5.03
CA ALA A 41 5.16 -9.86 -5.54
C ALA A 41 4.42 -10.77 -4.54
N PRO A 42 5.08 -11.60 -3.71
CA PRO A 42 4.39 -12.40 -2.70
C PRO A 42 3.70 -11.58 -1.59
N TYR A 43 4.04 -10.31 -1.46
CA TYR A 43 3.54 -9.39 -0.43
C TYR A 43 2.49 -8.41 -0.96
N ALA A 44 2.03 -8.57 -2.20
CA ALA A 44 0.95 -7.76 -2.75
C ALA A 44 -0.32 -7.89 -1.89
N VAL A 45 -0.92 -6.77 -1.53
CA VAL A 45 -2.17 -6.77 -0.76
C VAL A 45 -3.33 -7.11 -1.69
N THR A 46 -3.91 -8.28 -1.45
CA THR A 46 -5.06 -8.81 -2.17
C THR A 46 -6.24 -8.99 -1.23
N MET A 47 -7.42 -9.27 -1.75
CA MET A 47 -8.57 -9.63 -0.91
C MET A 47 -8.32 -10.89 -0.06
N ASP A 48 -7.46 -11.81 -0.51
CA ASP A 48 -7.08 -12.97 0.31
C ASP A 48 -6.23 -12.58 1.51
N VAL A 49 -5.34 -11.60 1.36
CA VAL A 49 -4.57 -11.03 2.47
C VAL A 49 -5.51 -10.38 3.49
N LEU A 50 -6.51 -9.60 3.04
CA LEU A 50 -7.50 -9.01 3.95
C LEU A 50 -8.33 -10.09 4.65
N ARG A 51 -8.76 -11.13 3.96
CA ARG A 51 -9.48 -12.27 4.57
C ARG A 51 -8.62 -13.01 5.61
N ALA A 52 -7.32 -13.14 5.36
CA ALA A 52 -6.39 -13.80 6.28
C ALA A 52 -6.26 -13.09 7.63
N THR A 53 -6.64 -11.82 7.73
CA THR A 53 -6.72 -11.11 9.03
C THR A 53 -7.74 -11.75 9.96
N GLY A 54 -8.81 -12.36 9.43
CA GLY A 54 -9.95 -12.81 10.19
C GLY A 54 -10.85 -11.68 10.70
N ASN A 55 -10.57 -10.44 10.37
CA ASN A 55 -11.33 -9.26 10.78
C ASN A 55 -12.14 -8.71 9.59
N PRO A 56 -13.47 -8.81 9.59
CA PRO A 56 -14.30 -8.33 8.50
C PRO A 56 -14.28 -6.78 8.36
N ASP A 57 -13.86 -6.07 9.40
CA ASP A 57 -13.80 -4.61 9.43
C ASP A 57 -12.40 -4.06 9.19
N VAL A 58 -11.42 -4.91 8.84
CA VAL A 58 -10.04 -4.50 8.55
C VAL A 58 -9.99 -3.35 7.56
N LYS A 59 -9.11 -2.39 7.79
CA LYS A 59 -8.92 -1.25 6.92
C LYS A 59 -7.58 -1.31 6.20
N PHE A 60 -7.62 -0.96 4.92
CA PHE A 60 -6.44 -0.85 4.06
C PHE A 60 -5.95 0.60 3.99
N LEU A 61 -4.65 0.77 4.14
CA LEU A 61 -3.93 2.05 4.15
C LEU A 61 -2.82 2.05 3.09
N HIS A 62 -2.61 3.19 2.45
CA HIS A 62 -1.52 3.43 1.51
C HIS A 62 -1.19 4.91 1.44
N CYS A 63 0.08 5.25 1.58
CA CYS A 63 0.53 6.65 1.61
C CYS A 63 0.39 7.42 0.27
N LEU A 64 -0.01 6.74 -0.81
CA LEU A 64 -0.18 7.27 -2.16
C LEU A 64 1.08 7.94 -2.76
N PRO A 65 1.30 7.85 -4.11
CA PRO A 65 0.44 7.20 -5.11
C PRO A 65 0.53 5.67 -5.05
N ALA A 66 -0.51 4.96 -5.53
CA ALA A 66 -0.54 3.50 -5.62
C ALA A 66 -0.57 3.02 -7.07
N PHE A 67 0.00 1.82 -7.33
CA PHE A 67 -0.05 1.16 -8.64
C PHE A 67 -1.04 -0.01 -8.59
N HIS A 68 -2.33 0.32 -8.57
CA HIS A 68 -3.41 -0.67 -8.44
C HIS A 68 -4.13 -1.00 -9.76
N ASP A 69 -3.97 -0.14 -10.81
CA ASP A 69 -4.68 -0.28 -12.08
C ASP A 69 -3.83 0.13 -13.30
N LEU A 70 -4.45 0.13 -14.48
CA LEU A 70 -3.88 0.59 -15.75
C LEU A 70 -4.29 2.02 -16.12
N GLY A 71 -4.92 2.76 -15.23
CA GLY A 71 -5.40 4.12 -15.45
C GLY A 71 -4.28 5.14 -15.67
N THR A 72 -3.10 4.87 -15.12
CA THR A 72 -1.94 5.75 -15.24
C THR A 72 -1.03 5.35 -16.40
N LYS A 73 -0.20 6.30 -16.87
CA LYS A 73 0.84 6.01 -17.88
C LYS A 73 1.84 4.97 -17.35
N VAL A 74 2.28 5.12 -16.11
CA VAL A 74 3.25 4.21 -15.49
C VAL A 74 2.65 2.81 -15.31
N GLY A 75 1.40 2.69 -14.88
CA GLY A 75 0.70 1.40 -14.77
C GLY A 75 0.66 0.66 -16.12
N ARG A 76 0.41 1.36 -17.22
CA ARG A 76 0.45 0.77 -18.57
C ARG A 76 1.87 0.34 -18.99
N GLU A 77 2.89 1.14 -18.72
CA GLU A 77 4.29 0.78 -18.99
C GLU A 77 4.72 -0.48 -18.19
N ILE A 78 4.27 -0.60 -16.94
CA ILE A 78 4.49 -1.79 -16.10
C ILE A 78 3.81 -3.01 -16.71
N HIS A 79 2.56 -2.86 -17.14
CA HIS A 79 1.83 -3.95 -17.79
C HIS A 79 2.51 -4.41 -19.07
N GLU A 80 2.92 -3.48 -19.95
CA GLU A 80 3.62 -3.79 -21.19
C GLU A 80 4.97 -4.51 -20.95
N THR A 81 5.65 -4.16 -19.88
CA THR A 81 7.00 -4.67 -19.58
C THR A 81 6.96 -5.98 -18.77
N TYR A 82 6.07 -6.10 -17.81
CA TYR A 82 6.05 -7.18 -16.82
C TYR A 82 4.75 -8.02 -16.85
N GLY A 83 3.74 -7.63 -17.62
CA GLY A 83 2.46 -8.34 -17.71
C GLY A 83 1.56 -8.17 -16.48
N LEU A 84 1.90 -7.27 -15.56
CA LEU A 84 1.17 -7.06 -14.31
C LEU A 84 0.13 -5.95 -14.47
N THR A 85 -1.04 -6.14 -13.86
CA THR A 85 -2.13 -5.14 -13.85
C THR A 85 -2.14 -4.27 -12.60
N SER A 86 -1.41 -4.69 -11.56
CA SER A 86 -1.21 -4.00 -10.30
C SER A 86 0.12 -4.42 -9.69
N LEU A 87 0.61 -3.69 -8.70
CA LEU A 87 1.83 -4.03 -7.95
C LEU A 87 1.49 -4.31 -6.47
N GLU A 88 1.72 -3.33 -5.59
CA GLU A 88 1.65 -3.48 -4.13
C GLU A 88 0.23 -3.74 -3.60
N VAL A 89 -0.79 -3.41 -4.38
CA VAL A 89 -2.20 -3.63 -4.04
C VAL A 89 -3.02 -3.90 -5.30
N THR A 90 -4.00 -4.79 -5.21
CA THR A 90 -4.95 -5.02 -6.31
C THR A 90 -6.03 -3.93 -6.35
N ASP A 91 -6.56 -3.66 -7.54
CA ASP A 91 -7.65 -2.71 -7.74
C ASP A 91 -8.89 -3.07 -6.90
N GLU A 92 -9.18 -4.38 -6.78
CA GLU A 92 -10.27 -4.89 -5.95
C GLU A 92 -10.16 -4.45 -4.48
N VAL A 93 -8.95 -4.42 -3.90
CA VAL A 93 -8.72 -3.94 -2.54
C VAL A 93 -8.77 -2.43 -2.49
N PHE A 94 -8.11 -1.76 -3.44
CA PHE A 94 -7.99 -0.31 -3.47
C PHE A 94 -9.34 0.39 -3.58
N GLU A 95 -10.26 -0.14 -4.37
CA GLU A 95 -11.62 0.39 -4.59
C GLU A 95 -12.67 -0.22 -3.64
N SER A 96 -12.27 -1.07 -2.69
CA SER A 96 -13.19 -1.70 -1.74
C SER A 96 -13.60 -0.78 -0.59
N ALA A 97 -14.64 -1.19 0.16
CA ALA A 97 -15.04 -0.54 1.42
C ALA A 97 -14.00 -0.70 2.56
N HIS A 98 -12.99 -1.55 2.37
CA HIS A 98 -11.86 -1.67 3.29
C HIS A 98 -10.86 -0.53 3.13
N SER A 99 -10.77 0.06 1.94
CA SER A 99 -9.80 1.12 1.64
C SER A 99 -10.20 2.44 2.28
N ILE A 100 -9.28 3.02 3.05
CA ILE A 100 -9.40 4.36 3.65
C ILE A 100 -8.20 5.24 3.27
N VAL A 101 -7.60 4.99 2.10
CA VAL A 101 -6.39 5.67 1.64
C VAL A 101 -6.58 7.18 1.47
N PHE A 102 -7.76 7.61 1.07
CA PHE A 102 -8.06 9.04 0.92
C PHE A 102 -8.30 9.73 2.26
N ASP A 103 -8.93 9.05 3.22
CA ASP A 103 -9.08 9.54 4.60
C ASP A 103 -7.70 9.66 5.27
N GLU A 104 -6.81 8.69 5.03
CA GLU A 104 -5.42 8.73 5.49
C GLU A 104 -4.68 9.93 4.89
N ALA A 105 -4.81 10.16 3.58
CA ALA A 105 -4.18 11.28 2.90
C ALA A 105 -4.69 12.63 3.42
N GLU A 106 -5.99 12.78 3.67
CA GLU A 106 -6.58 13.98 4.27
C GLU A 106 -6.07 14.18 5.70
N ASN A 107 -6.02 13.11 6.49
CA ASN A 107 -5.58 13.19 7.89
C ASN A 107 -4.12 13.65 8.01
N ARG A 108 -3.28 13.43 7.00
CA ARG A 108 -1.91 13.95 6.97
C ARG A 108 -1.87 15.48 7.11
N LEU A 109 -2.80 16.20 6.50
CA LEU A 109 -2.91 17.65 6.65
C LEU A 109 -3.11 18.05 8.12
N HIS A 110 -4.02 17.36 8.79
CA HIS A 110 -4.37 17.65 10.19
C HIS A 110 -3.23 17.29 11.14
N THR A 111 -2.58 16.17 10.96
CA THR A 111 -1.46 15.74 11.81
C THR A 111 -0.25 16.65 11.66
N ILE A 112 0.13 17.03 10.43
CA ILE A 112 1.23 17.98 10.19
C ILE A 112 0.91 19.34 10.79
N LYS A 113 -0.32 19.85 10.63
CA LYS A 113 -0.77 21.10 11.25
C LYS A 113 -0.67 21.05 12.78
N ALA A 114 -1.08 19.93 13.39
CA ALA A 114 -0.96 19.74 14.83
C ALA A 114 0.49 19.78 15.31
N VAL A 115 1.42 19.13 14.60
CA VAL A 115 2.85 19.16 14.89
C VAL A 115 3.41 20.58 14.78
N LEU A 116 3.04 21.31 13.72
CA LEU A 116 3.49 22.70 13.53
C LEU A 116 2.97 23.61 14.66
N VAL A 117 1.72 23.46 15.07
CA VAL A 117 1.14 24.23 16.20
C VAL A 117 1.86 23.89 17.51
N ALA A 118 2.13 22.61 17.76
CA ALA A 118 2.79 22.16 18.99
C ALA A 118 4.26 22.63 19.07
N THR A 119 4.93 22.77 17.95
CA THR A 119 6.38 23.09 17.90
C THR A 119 6.68 24.57 17.65
N LEU A 120 5.86 25.25 16.86
CA LEU A 120 6.08 26.63 16.40
C LEU A 120 4.99 27.60 16.89
N GLY A 121 3.85 27.09 17.34
CA GLY A 121 2.77 27.89 17.92
C GLY A 121 3.20 28.53 19.26
N ARG A 122 3.05 29.85 19.34
CA ARG A 122 3.25 30.61 20.58
C ARG A 122 1.92 31.07 21.14
#